data_bae28fd4b2d435143b69193e200efbd3
#
_entry.id   bae28fd4b2d435143b69193e200efbd3
#
_cell.length_a   1.000
_cell.length_b   1.000
_cell.length_c   1.000
_cell.angle_alpha   90.00
_cell.angle_beta   90.00
_cell.angle_gamma   90.00
#
_symmetry.space_group_name_H-M   'P 1'
#
loop_
_entity.id
_entity.type
_entity.pdbx_description
1 polymer ?
#
loop_
_entity_poly.entity_id
_entity_poly.type
_entity_poly.pdbx_seq_one_letter_code
_entity_poly.pdbx_strand_id
1 'polypeptide(L)'
;QVSGETEKHKTYVDLTNEAKRQIGKRPVISYFLDGSRHTYKVDDISYNKKVYPVIAGQVGIGCCKRTDGRMRPEKFYRRLVLSLPTVSNADGWKDDVFFAAQTKKLNKSEELKKLGIEFATILPYSPPKDQKNGKMEDSGIARIQDYMIESEKEMVAELVKAGKLNQDNYLLKDGSLEYKPMKSGREDLRTLQKIKHNYKWVIGVSKSFNPESILDHTGKANANYIADLPLFHRTPVARYENASYLGDVKFGVWYIRIRDKKYTRTPFDGVIKVEKIMMDEEKDTGIDSEEIDLISATLINERTPTCYGTDKRWANHLYPVFLTESYVKSQYMSTEMFLHLF
;
A
#
# COMPACT_ATOMS: atom_id res chain seq x y z
N GLN A 1 -23.56 -11.93 -1.51
CA GLN A 1 -22.75 -10.70 -1.62
C GLN A 1 -23.58 -9.62 -2.33
N VAL A 2 -23.53 -8.40 -1.80
CA VAL A 2 -24.12 -7.26 -2.50
C VAL A 2 -23.21 -6.90 -3.66
N SER A 3 -23.77 -6.69 -4.87
CA SER A 3 -23.01 -6.31 -6.05
C SER A 3 -22.26 -4.99 -5.78
N GLY A 4 -21.00 -4.93 -6.12
CA GLY A 4 -20.16 -3.73 -6.04
C GLY A 4 -20.03 -2.98 -7.37
N GLU A 5 -20.74 -3.43 -8.41
CA GLU A 5 -20.73 -2.83 -9.75
C GLU A 5 -22.12 -2.67 -10.32
N THR A 6 -22.28 -1.84 -11.34
CA THR A 6 -23.57 -1.50 -11.97
C THR A 6 -24.21 -2.69 -12.66
N GLU A 7 -23.46 -3.51 -13.35
CA GLU A 7 -23.94 -4.74 -13.96
C GLU A 7 -23.94 -5.89 -12.96
N LYS A 8 -25.01 -6.69 -12.94
CA LYS A 8 -25.14 -7.84 -12.04
C LYS A 8 -24.59 -9.11 -12.68
N HIS A 9 -23.29 -9.20 -12.81
CA HIS A 9 -22.65 -10.41 -13.28
C HIS A 9 -22.84 -11.58 -12.30
N LYS A 10 -23.26 -12.74 -12.83
CA LYS A 10 -23.43 -13.97 -12.03
C LYS A 10 -22.19 -14.88 -12.06
N THR A 11 -21.30 -14.65 -13.00
CA THR A 11 -20.11 -15.46 -13.26
C THR A 11 -18.93 -14.56 -13.65
N TYR A 12 -17.80 -15.17 -13.95
CA TYR A 12 -16.61 -14.46 -14.41
C TYR A 12 -16.85 -13.67 -15.69
N VAL A 13 -16.19 -12.51 -15.80
CA VAL A 13 -16.25 -11.63 -16.98
C VAL A 13 -15.00 -11.86 -17.82
N ASP A 14 -15.17 -12.20 -19.09
CA ASP A 14 -14.09 -12.38 -20.05
C ASP A 14 -13.61 -11.03 -20.57
N LEU A 15 -12.34 -10.71 -20.32
CA LEU A 15 -11.69 -9.48 -20.73
C LEU A 15 -10.72 -9.66 -21.91
N THR A 16 -10.67 -10.83 -22.51
CA THR A 16 -9.69 -11.15 -23.57
C THR A 16 -9.78 -10.15 -24.74
N ASN A 17 -10.98 -9.85 -25.18
CA ASN A 17 -11.19 -8.92 -26.30
C ASN A 17 -10.94 -7.47 -25.89
N GLU A 18 -11.32 -7.07 -24.67
CA GLU A 18 -11.07 -5.73 -24.17
C GLU A 18 -9.57 -5.48 -24.00
N ALA A 19 -8.85 -6.44 -23.42
CA ALA A 19 -7.40 -6.35 -23.29
C ALA A 19 -6.70 -6.19 -24.66
N LYS A 20 -7.14 -6.93 -25.67
CA LYS A 20 -6.63 -6.79 -27.05
C LYS A 20 -6.94 -5.41 -27.64
N ARG A 21 -8.15 -4.89 -27.43
CA ARG A 21 -8.55 -3.55 -27.93
C ARG A 21 -7.74 -2.41 -27.30
N GLN A 22 -7.21 -2.61 -26.09
CA GLN A 22 -6.40 -1.61 -25.39
C GLN A 22 -4.92 -1.62 -25.81
N ILE A 23 -4.46 -2.66 -26.52
CA ILE A 23 -3.07 -2.71 -27.02
C ILE A 23 -2.84 -1.55 -28.00
N GLY A 24 -1.77 -0.78 -27.77
CA GLY A 24 -1.40 0.38 -28.57
C GLY A 24 -2.16 1.69 -28.23
N LYS A 25 -3.18 1.61 -27.37
CA LYS A 25 -3.83 2.82 -26.85
C LYS A 25 -3.09 3.34 -25.60
N ARG A 26 -3.33 4.60 -25.27
CA ARG A 26 -2.84 5.17 -24.01
C ARG A 26 -3.56 4.50 -22.84
N PRO A 27 -2.82 3.84 -21.91
CA PRO A 27 -3.43 3.23 -20.74
C PRO A 27 -4.02 4.28 -19.81
N VAL A 28 -5.13 3.97 -19.16
CA VAL A 28 -5.76 4.85 -18.15
C VAL A 28 -4.94 4.95 -16.87
N ILE A 29 -4.10 3.95 -16.58
CA ILE A 29 -3.18 3.98 -15.43
C ILE A 29 -1.88 4.63 -15.87
N SER A 30 -1.62 5.83 -15.35
CA SER A 30 -0.46 6.64 -15.72
C SER A 30 0.55 6.81 -14.60
N TYR A 31 0.13 6.64 -13.35
CA TYR A 31 0.95 6.81 -12.16
C TYR A 31 1.03 5.52 -11.37
N PHE A 32 2.20 5.24 -10.80
CA PHE A 32 2.49 4.03 -10.02
C PHE A 32 3.20 4.43 -8.76
N LEU A 33 2.65 4.06 -7.61
CA LEU A 33 3.15 4.41 -6.29
C LEU A 33 3.51 3.14 -5.52
N ASP A 34 4.71 3.15 -4.96
CA ASP A 34 5.19 2.11 -4.04
C ASP A 34 5.85 2.75 -2.83
N GLY A 35 5.59 2.15 -1.66
CA GLY A 35 6.25 2.46 -0.41
C GLY A 35 7.12 1.30 0.04
N SER A 36 8.30 1.61 0.50
CA SER A 36 9.26 0.63 1.00
C SER A 36 9.91 1.11 2.28
N ARG A 37 10.36 0.17 3.10
CA ARG A 37 11.13 0.47 4.31
C ARG A 37 12.24 -0.54 4.54
N HIS A 38 13.35 -0.07 5.10
CA HIS A 38 14.38 -0.88 5.72
C HIS A 38 14.49 -0.50 7.19
N THR A 39 14.44 -1.48 8.08
CA THR A 39 14.45 -1.26 9.53
C THR A 39 15.57 -2.06 10.17
N TYR A 40 16.24 -1.45 11.15
CA TYR A 40 17.37 -2.03 11.86
C TYR A 40 17.23 -1.74 13.37
N LYS A 41 17.47 -2.75 14.20
CA LYS A 41 17.69 -2.53 15.61
C LYS A 41 19.10 -1.93 15.75
N VAL A 42 19.20 -0.73 16.29
CA VAL A 42 20.46 0.03 16.38
C VAL A 42 20.96 0.18 17.81
N ASP A 43 20.09 0.09 18.80
CA ASP A 43 20.45 0.21 20.22
C ASP A 43 19.37 -0.42 21.12
N ASP A 44 19.63 -0.43 22.42
CA ASP A 44 18.74 -0.86 23.48
C ASP A 44 18.67 0.16 24.62
N ILE A 45 17.48 0.47 25.11
CA ILE A 45 17.24 1.31 26.28
C ILE A 45 16.82 0.43 27.44
N SER A 46 17.57 0.49 28.56
CA SER A 46 17.21 -0.20 29.80
C SER A 46 16.37 0.70 30.71
N TYR A 47 15.19 0.25 31.11
CA TYR A 47 14.32 0.95 32.04
C TYR A 47 13.51 -0.03 32.89
N ASN A 48 13.50 0.16 34.21
CA ASN A 48 12.77 -0.71 35.16
C ASN A 48 12.99 -2.21 34.95
N LYS A 49 14.27 -2.63 34.86
CA LYS A 49 14.68 -4.04 34.64
C LYS A 49 14.19 -4.65 33.30
N LYS A 50 13.72 -3.82 32.37
CA LYS A 50 13.34 -4.24 31.01
C LYS A 50 14.25 -3.56 30.00
N VAL A 51 14.41 -4.23 28.86
CA VAL A 51 15.19 -3.73 27.73
C VAL A 51 14.24 -3.45 26.58
N TYR A 52 14.38 -2.27 25.99
CA TYR A 52 13.53 -1.78 24.89
C TYR A 52 14.41 -1.45 23.69
N PRO A 53 14.19 -2.10 22.54
CA PRO A 53 14.99 -1.83 21.36
C PRO A 53 14.73 -0.44 20.78
N VAL A 54 15.79 0.17 20.27
CA VAL A 54 15.74 1.36 19.42
C VAL A 54 15.75 0.88 17.97
N ILE A 55 14.73 1.23 17.20
CA ILE A 55 14.63 0.85 15.80
C ILE A 55 14.86 2.07 14.93
N ALA A 56 15.82 1.99 14.04
CA ALA A 56 16.04 2.97 12.99
C ALA A 56 15.45 2.49 11.66
N GLY A 57 14.94 3.40 10.84
CA GLY A 57 14.36 3.07 9.55
C GLY A 57 14.70 4.06 8.46
N GLN A 58 14.93 3.53 7.27
CA GLN A 58 14.84 4.26 6.01
C GLN A 58 13.48 3.99 5.39
N VAL A 59 12.71 5.03 5.13
CA VAL A 59 11.41 4.97 4.47
C VAL A 59 11.52 5.66 3.11
N GLY A 60 11.22 4.93 2.06
CA GLY A 60 11.17 5.44 0.69
C GLY A 60 9.75 5.35 0.15
N ILE A 61 9.22 6.47 -0.36
CA ILE A 61 7.95 6.49 -1.09
C ILE A 61 8.23 7.06 -2.46
N GLY A 62 7.91 6.31 -3.49
CA GLY A 62 8.14 6.72 -4.87
C GLY A 62 6.89 6.66 -5.72
N CYS A 63 6.70 7.69 -6.53
CA CYS A 63 5.73 7.70 -7.61
C CYS A 63 6.46 7.84 -8.93
N CYS A 64 6.21 6.90 -9.84
CA CYS A 64 6.65 6.99 -11.22
C CYS A 64 5.46 7.29 -12.12
N LYS A 65 5.72 8.00 -13.20
CA LYS A 65 4.76 8.34 -14.24
C LYS A 65 5.13 7.67 -15.55
N ARG A 66 4.15 7.18 -16.27
CA ARG A 66 4.31 6.76 -17.67
C ARG A 66 4.19 7.98 -18.57
N THR A 67 5.23 8.20 -19.40
CA THR A 67 5.25 9.24 -20.43
C THR A 67 5.84 8.62 -21.69
N ASP A 68 5.08 8.63 -22.79
CA ASP A 68 5.52 8.10 -24.10
C ASP A 68 6.08 6.68 -24.02
N GLY A 69 5.36 5.78 -23.33
CA GLY A 69 5.74 4.38 -23.15
C GLY A 69 6.92 4.14 -22.22
N ARG A 70 7.44 5.18 -21.55
CA ARG A 70 8.57 5.10 -20.62
C ARG A 70 8.14 5.44 -19.21
N MET A 71 8.73 4.76 -18.23
CA MET A 71 8.57 5.09 -16.82
C MET A 71 9.60 6.15 -16.41
N ARG A 72 9.14 7.21 -15.76
CA ARG A 72 9.98 8.28 -15.23
C ARG A 72 9.60 8.56 -13.77
N PRO A 73 10.59 8.86 -12.89
CA PRO A 73 10.28 9.36 -11.56
C PRO A 73 9.43 10.64 -11.64
N GLU A 74 8.33 10.68 -10.91
CA GLU A 74 7.49 11.87 -10.75
C GLU A 74 7.75 12.54 -9.40
N LYS A 75 7.79 11.74 -8.31
CA LYS A 75 8.02 12.23 -6.98
C LYS A 75 8.66 11.14 -6.11
N PHE A 76 9.49 11.58 -5.16
CA PHE A 76 10.14 10.67 -4.23
C PHE A 76 10.35 11.32 -2.86
N TYR A 77 10.05 10.56 -1.79
CA TYR A 77 10.42 10.89 -0.43
C TYR A 77 11.43 9.86 0.09
N ARG A 78 12.54 10.34 0.63
CA ARG A 78 13.43 9.56 1.48
C ARG A 78 13.38 10.15 2.88
N ARG A 79 12.93 9.38 3.84
CA ARG A 79 12.76 9.81 5.22
C ARG A 79 13.49 8.84 6.15
N LEU A 80 14.38 9.39 6.98
CA LEU A 80 15.01 8.63 8.05
C LEU A 80 14.19 8.82 9.31
N VAL A 81 13.93 7.75 10.02
CA VAL A 81 13.09 7.75 11.21
C VAL A 81 13.70 6.88 12.31
N LEU A 82 13.42 7.24 13.56
CA LEU A 82 13.68 6.40 14.73
C LEU A 82 12.37 5.99 15.36
N SER A 83 12.34 4.80 15.95
CA SER A 83 11.23 4.36 16.80
C SER A 83 11.77 4.07 18.20
N LEU A 84 11.24 4.77 19.20
CA LEU A 84 11.64 4.70 20.60
C LEU A 84 10.46 4.26 21.47
N PRO A 85 10.72 3.54 22.58
CA PRO A 85 9.66 3.19 23.53
C PRO A 85 9.08 4.43 24.20
N THR A 86 7.77 4.44 24.47
CA THR A 86 7.08 5.54 25.17
C THR A 86 7.66 5.81 26.56
N VAL A 87 8.26 4.80 27.20
CA VAL A 87 8.95 4.96 28.50
C VAL A 87 10.14 5.92 28.44
N SER A 88 10.64 6.26 27.26
CA SER A 88 11.67 7.29 27.08
C SER A 88 11.18 8.69 27.47
N ASN A 89 9.86 8.91 27.51
CA ASN A 89 9.21 10.12 27.98
C ASN A 89 8.99 10.05 29.51
N ALA A 90 10.09 10.13 30.28
CA ALA A 90 10.04 10.01 31.73
C ALA A 90 9.38 11.21 32.41
N ASP A 91 9.34 12.37 31.77
CA ASP A 91 8.81 13.62 32.33
C ASP A 91 7.31 13.77 32.23
N GLY A 92 6.61 12.79 31.64
CA GLY A 92 5.15 12.76 31.51
C GLY A 92 4.55 13.82 30.59
N TRP A 93 5.33 14.35 29.66
CA TRP A 93 4.83 15.25 28.63
C TRP A 93 3.89 14.50 27.67
N LYS A 94 3.12 15.25 26.87
CA LYS A 94 2.43 14.61 25.75
C LYS A 94 3.46 14.02 24.78
N ASP A 95 3.27 12.77 24.39
CA ASP A 95 4.24 12.02 23.57
C ASP A 95 4.60 12.75 22.27
N ASP A 96 3.61 13.31 21.58
CA ASP A 96 3.81 14.07 20.33
C ASP A 96 4.73 15.29 20.53
N VAL A 97 4.58 16.01 21.63
CA VAL A 97 5.43 17.17 21.98
C VAL A 97 6.82 16.73 22.35
N PHE A 98 6.94 15.70 23.21
CA PHE A 98 8.23 15.17 23.65
C PHE A 98 9.07 14.68 22.48
N PHE A 99 8.53 13.76 21.66
CA PHE A 99 9.28 13.15 20.57
C PHE A 99 9.58 14.13 19.44
N ALA A 100 8.72 15.14 19.19
CA ALA A 100 9.03 16.23 18.28
C ALA A 100 10.22 17.08 18.79
N ALA A 101 10.28 17.36 20.09
CA ALA A 101 11.42 18.07 20.69
C ALA A 101 12.72 17.26 20.61
N GLN A 102 12.65 15.94 20.86
CA GLN A 102 13.81 15.04 20.71
C GLN A 102 14.28 14.95 19.27
N THR A 103 13.36 14.91 18.29
CA THR A 103 13.74 14.96 16.86
C THR A 103 14.53 16.22 16.53
N LYS A 104 14.05 17.38 16.98
CA LYS A 104 14.77 18.65 16.79
C LYS A 104 16.15 18.67 17.47
N LYS A 105 16.26 18.04 18.66
CA LYS A 105 17.54 17.93 19.38
C LYS A 105 18.50 17.02 18.62
N LEU A 106 18.05 15.88 18.13
CA LEU A 106 18.84 14.93 17.32
C LEU A 106 19.42 15.64 16.08
N ASN A 107 18.58 16.34 15.33
CA ASN A 107 18.98 17.04 14.10
C ASN A 107 19.91 18.26 14.34
N LYS A 108 20.16 18.63 15.61
CA LYS A 108 21.20 19.65 15.97
C LYS A 108 22.59 19.04 16.10
N SER A 109 22.75 17.71 16.05
CA SER A 109 24.05 17.05 16.09
C SER A 109 24.96 17.57 14.98
N GLU A 110 26.18 17.90 15.32
CA GLU A 110 27.18 18.40 14.36
C GLU A 110 27.58 17.31 13.35
N GLU A 111 27.55 16.04 13.75
CA GLU A 111 27.85 14.90 12.90
C GLU A 111 26.80 14.79 11.78
N LEU A 112 25.52 14.83 12.13
CA LEU A 112 24.41 14.76 11.15
C LEU A 112 24.45 15.96 10.20
N LYS A 113 24.71 17.15 10.71
CA LYS A 113 24.83 18.37 9.88
C LYS A 113 25.98 18.27 8.88
N LYS A 114 27.17 17.80 9.31
CA LYS A 114 28.32 17.58 8.42
C LYS A 114 28.02 16.61 7.30
N LEU A 115 27.18 15.59 7.56
CA LEU A 115 26.75 14.60 6.57
C LEU A 115 25.57 15.06 5.73
N GLY A 116 24.94 16.21 6.04
CA GLY A 116 23.74 16.67 5.39
C GLY A 116 22.53 15.74 5.61
N ILE A 117 22.50 15.08 6.79
CA ILE A 117 21.49 14.09 7.15
C ILE A 117 20.53 14.68 8.17
N GLU A 118 19.24 14.47 7.96
CA GLU A 118 18.17 14.86 8.87
C GLU A 118 17.19 13.71 9.09
N PHE A 119 16.82 13.47 10.34
CA PHE A 119 15.74 12.56 10.70
C PHE A 119 14.39 13.27 10.61
N ALA A 120 13.46 12.66 9.91
CA ALA A 120 12.13 13.24 9.74
C ALA A 120 11.34 13.27 11.05
N THR A 121 11.44 12.21 11.84
CA THR A 121 10.73 12.10 13.12
C THR A 121 11.26 10.97 14.00
N ILE A 122 10.98 11.09 15.30
CA ILE A 122 11.07 10.00 16.27
C ILE A 122 9.65 9.55 16.60
N LEU A 123 9.36 8.27 16.39
CA LEU A 123 8.06 7.64 16.55
C LEU A 123 7.97 6.90 17.88
N PRO A 124 7.02 7.23 18.77
CA PRO A 124 6.84 6.47 20.00
C PRO A 124 6.18 5.11 19.72
N TYR A 125 6.67 4.05 20.37
CA TYR A 125 5.99 2.76 20.39
C TYR A 125 5.70 2.30 21.81
N SER A 126 4.58 1.61 22.01
CA SER A 126 4.23 0.94 23.26
C SER A 126 4.54 -0.55 23.17
N PRO A 127 4.93 -1.18 24.30
CA PRO A 127 5.09 -2.63 24.33
C PRO A 127 3.83 -3.35 23.85
N PRO A 128 3.96 -4.57 23.26
CA PRO A 128 2.80 -5.36 22.85
C PRO A 128 1.91 -5.69 24.05
N LYS A 129 0.59 -5.69 23.86
CA LYS A 129 -0.39 -6.02 24.92
C LYS A 129 -0.18 -7.44 25.44
N ASP A 130 0.13 -8.38 24.57
CA ASP A 130 0.51 -9.74 24.91
C ASP A 130 2.04 -9.87 24.96
N GLN A 131 2.59 -9.75 26.16
CA GLN A 131 4.05 -9.82 26.38
C GLN A 131 4.62 -11.25 26.24
N LYS A 132 3.76 -12.29 26.17
CA LYS A 132 4.23 -13.68 26.02
C LYS A 132 4.57 -14.03 24.57
N ASN A 133 3.86 -13.45 23.61
CA ASN A 133 3.97 -13.79 22.19
C ASN A 133 4.50 -12.65 21.30
N GLY A 134 4.47 -11.38 21.75
CA GLY A 134 4.89 -10.23 20.97
C GLY A 134 6.31 -9.76 21.29
N LYS A 135 7.14 -9.59 20.29
CA LYS A 135 8.47 -8.98 20.45
C LYS A 135 8.32 -7.46 20.50
N MET A 136 9.06 -6.80 21.39
CA MET A 136 9.07 -5.33 21.48
C MET A 136 9.59 -4.68 20.20
N GLU A 137 10.52 -5.35 19.53
CA GLU A 137 11.05 -4.93 18.24
C GLU A 137 9.95 -4.79 17.17
N ASP A 138 9.02 -5.76 17.10
CA ASP A 138 7.90 -5.75 16.16
C ASP A 138 7.00 -4.52 16.37
N SER A 139 6.84 -4.05 17.61
CA SER A 139 6.09 -2.82 17.91
C SER A 139 6.77 -1.58 17.34
N GLY A 140 8.09 -1.48 17.46
CA GLY A 140 8.87 -0.39 16.87
C GLY A 140 8.82 -0.42 15.34
N ILE A 141 8.96 -1.59 14.74
CA ILE A 141 8.87 -1.80 13.30
C ILE A 141 7.47 -1.44 12.79
N ALA A 142 6.40 -1.82 13.51
CA ALA A 142 5.03 -1.49 13.14
C ALA A 142 4.78 0.02 13.09
N ARG A 143 5.39 0.80 14.00
CA ARG A 143 5.30 2.27 13.98
C ARG A 143 5.93 2.88 12.73
N ILE A 144 7.07 2.32 12.28
CA ILE A 144 7.72 2.75 11.03
C ILE A 144 6.87 2.36 9.81
N GLN A 145 6.22 1.20 9.85
CA GLN A 145 5.26 0.80 8.82
C GLN A 145 4.06 1.76 8.74
N ASP A 146 3.48 2.13 9.89
CA ASP A 146 2.38 3.10 9.94
C ASP A 146 2.80 4.45 9.34
N TYR A 147 4.02 4.92 9.67
CA TYR A 147 4.57 6.15 9.12
C TYR A 147 4.78 6.09 7.61
N MET A 148 5.23 4.94 7.09
CA MET A 148 5.33 4.71 5.65
C MET A 148 3.95 4.85 4.97
N ILE A 149 2.91 4.22 5.53
CA ILE A 149 1.54 4.29 5.01
C ILE A 149 1.01 5.74 5.03
N GLU A 150 1.26 6.49 6.10
CA GLU A 150 0.89 7.91 6.16
C GLU A 150 1.62 8.73 5.10
N SER A 151 2.90 8.43 4.85
CA SER A 151 3.69 9.09 3.81
C SER A 151 3.20 8.77 2.39
N GLU A 152 2.69 7.55 2.15
CA GLU A 152 2.01 7.21 0.88
C GLU A 152 0.75 8.06 0.68
N LYS A 153 -0.07 8.22 1.72
CA LYS A 153 -1.28 9.06 1.66
C LYS A 153 -0.96 10.53 1.42
N GLU A 154 0.10 11.02 2.02
CA GLU A 154 0.59 12.38 1.79
C GLU A 154 0.96 12.59 0.32
N MET A 155 1.69 11.64 -0.28
CA MET A 155 2.04 11.70 -1.70
C MET A 155 0.80 11.67 -2.60
N VAL A 156 -0.18 10.81 -2.32
CA VAL A 156 -1.46 10.79 -3.06
C VAL A 156 -2.16 12.14 -2.97
N ALA A 157 -2.26 12.73 -1.77
CA ALA A 157 -2.91 14.03 -1.58
C ALA A 157 -2.21 15.14 -2.36
N GLU A 158 -0.88 15.12 -2.46
CA GLU A 158 -0.12 16.09 -3.24
C GLU A 158 -0.34 15.93 -4.76
N LEU A 159 -0.42 14.69 -5.26
CA LEU A 159 -0.74 14.43 -6.68
C LEU A 159 -2.16 14.91 -7.02
N VAL A 160 -3.13 14.71 -6.12
CA VAL A 160 -4.50 15.22 -6.30
C VAL A 160 -4.52 16.74 -6.27
N LYS A 161 -3.85 17.36 -5.30
CA LYS A 161 -3.75 18.84 -5.22
C LYS A 161 -3.10 19.46 -6.47
N ALA A 162 -2.16 18.76 -7.08
CA ALA A 162 -1.50 19.17 -8.32
C ALA A 162 -2.34 18.87 -9.58
N GLY A 163 -3.58 18.34 -9.45
CA GLY A 163 -4.46 18.02 -10.58
C GLY A 163 -3.93 16.90 -11.48
N LYS A 164 -3.07 16.03 -10.95
CA LYS A 164 -2.43 14.95 -11.73
C LYS A 164 -3.37 13.77 -11.99
N LEU A 165 -4.30 13.48 -11.07
CA LEU A 165 -5.18 12.32 -11.13
C LEU A 165 -6.57 12.71 -11.64
N ASN A 166 -7.09 11.96 -12.60
CA ASN A 166 -8.41 12.11 -13.19
C ASN A 166 -8.83 10.81 -13.89
N GLN A 167 -9.99 10.79 -14.55
CA GLN A 167 -10.53 9.63 -15.24
C GLN A 167 -9.62 9.02 -16.33
N ASP A 168 -8.69 9.80 -16.88
CA ASP A 168 -7.73 9.36 -17.90
C ASP A 168 -6.34 9.07 -17.32
N ASN A 169 -6.14 9.33 -16.04
CA ASN A 169 -4.87 9.22 -15.34
C ASN A 169 -5.05 8.67 -13.94
N TYR A 170 -5.27 7.36 -13.83
CA TYR A 170 -5.32 6.67 -12.56
C TYR A 170 -3.94 6.49 -11.94
N LEU A 171 -3.92 6.44 -10.61
CA LEU A 171 -2.78 5.99 -9.82
C LEU A 171 -2.99 4.54 -9.39
N LEU A 172 -2.02 3.68 -9.67
CA LEU A 172 -1.93 2.35 -9.10
C LEU A 172 -1.02 2.39 -7.86
N LYS A 173 -1.57 2.03 -6.71
CA LYS A 173 -0.82 1.81 -5.46
C LYS A 173 -0.53 0.33 -5.31
N ASP A 174 0.74 -0.04 -5.08
CA ASP A 174 1.07 -1.42 -4.70
C ASP A 174 0.55 -1.73 -3.29
N GLY A 175 -0.25 -2.78 -3.17
CA GLY A 175 -0.89 -3.20 -1.94
C GLY A 175 -2.33 -2.71 -1.76
N SER A 176 -2.90 -3.04 -0.60
CA SER A 176 -4.29 -2.73 -0.25
C SER A 176 -4.51 -1.23 -0.03
N LEU A 177 -5.74 -0.78 -0.31
CA LEU A 177 -6.24 0.54 0.07
C LEU A 177 -6.83 0.57 1.48
N GLU A 178 -7.00 -0.57 2.12
CA GLU A 178 -7.41 -0.65 3.52
C GLU A 178 -6.36 -0.01 4.40
N TYR A 179 -6.81 0.87 5.28
CA TYR A 179 -5.93 1.43 6.27
C TYR A 179 -6.64 1.61 7.61
N LYS A 180 -5.86 1.45 8.70
CA LYS A 180 -6.36 1.65 10.06
C LYS A 180 -6.22 3.12 10.42
N PRO A 181 -7.29 3.78 10.89
CA PRO A 181 -7.15 5.11 11.45
C PRO A 181 -6.27 5.05 12.71
N MET A 182 -5.34 5.98 12.82
CA MET A 182 -4.43 6.03 13.97
C MET A 182 -5.07 6.63 15.23
N LYS A 183 -6.18 7.32 15.10
CA LYS A 183 -6.93 7.95 16.21
C LYS A 183 -8.44 7.80 16.03
N SER A 184 -9.17 7.61 17.13
CA SER A 184 -10.63 7.61 17.16
C SER A 184 -11.16 9.02 17.50
N GLY A 185 -12.19 9.52 16.79
CA GLY A 185 -12.88 10.76 17.11
C GLY A 185 -13.31 11.59 15.91
N ARG A 186 -13.68 12.88 16.15
CA ARG A 186 -14.16 13.80 15.11
C ARG A 186 -13.16 14.09 13.99
N GLU A 187 -11.86 13.96 14.27
CA GLU A 187 -10.81 14.08 13.25
C GLU A 187 -10.89 12.97 12.21
N ASP A 188 -11.41 11.80 12.57
CA ASP A 188 -11.53 10.67 11.67
C ASP A 188 -12.54 10.91 10.54
N LEU A 189 -13.66 11.61 10.81
CA LEU A 189 -14.64 11.93 9.77
C LEU A 189 -14.08 12.87 8.69
N ARG A 190 -13.29 13.87 9.09
CA ARG A 190 -12.62 14.77 8.13
C ARG A 190 -11.55 14.04 7.33
N THR A 191 -10.83 13.16 8.00
CA THR A 191 -9.81 12.31 7.36
C THR A 191 -10.44 11.36 6.36
N LEU A 192 -11.60 10.77 6.69
CA LEU A 192 -12.41 9.92 5.81
C LEU A 192 -12.83 10.62 4.52
N GLN A 193 -13.41 11.81 4.66
CA GLN A 193 -13.84 12.59 3.50
C GLN A 193 -12.67 12.99 2.61
N LYS A 194 -11.51 13.33 3.21
CA LYS A 194 -10.28 13.59 2.46
C LYS A 194 -9.78 12.36 1.73
N ILE A 195 -9.84 11.19 2.38
CA ILE A 195 -9.44 9.92 1.74
C ILE A 195 -10.34 9.61 0.57
N LYS A 196 -11.66 9.66 0.71
CA LYS A 196 -12.58 9.44 -0.41
C LYS A 196 -12.26 10.37 -1.57
N HIS A 197 -12.12 11.67 -1.31
CA HIS A 197 -11.78 12.65 -2.34
C HIS A 197 -10.43 12.34 -3.01
N ASN A 198 -9.40 12.07 -2.23
CA ASN A 198 -8.04 11.84 -2.75
C ASN A 198 -7.92 10.50 -3.49
N TYR A 199 -8.71 9.50 -3.12
CA TYR A 199 -8.61 8.14 -3.66
C TYR A 199 -9.62 7.83 -4.77
N LYS A 200 -10.36 8.83 -5.24
CA LYS A 200 -11.33 8.65 -6.34
C LYS A 200 -10.71 7.96 -7.57
N TRP A 201 -9.50 8.35 -7.94
CA TRP A 201 -8.76 7.87 -9.10
C TRP A 201 -7.55 7.01 -8.71
N VAL A 202 -7.67 6.28 -7.60
CA VAL A 202 -6.62 5.39 -7.10
C VAL A 202 -7.16 3.97 -7.05
N ILE A 203 -6.36 3.03 -7.55
CA ILE A 203 -6.60 1.60 -7.43
C ILE A 203 -5.49 0.96 -6.60
N GLY A 204 -5.87 0.06 -5.71
CA GLY A 204 -4.94 -0.79 -4.96
C GLY A 204 -4.81 -2.13 -5.65
N VAL A 205 -3.60 -2.63 -5.82
CA VAL A 205 -3.36 -3.95 -6.39
C VAL A 205 -2.49 -4.76 -5.44
N SER A 206 -3.03 -5.86 -4.94
CA SER A 206 -2.31 -6.78 -4.05
C SER A 206 -1.88 -8.03 -4.80
N LYS A 207 -0.58 -8.32 -4.77
CA LYS A 207 0.04 -9.52 -5.34
C LYS A 207 -0.20 -10.77 -4.48
N SER A 208 -0.58 -10.57 -3.22
CA SER A 208 -0.85 -11.62 -2.25
C SER A 208 -2.17 -11.33 -1.53
N PHE A 209 -2.99 -12.34 -1.34
CA PHE A 209 -4.25 -12.27 -0.60
C PHE A 209 -4.49 -13.60 0.11
N ASN A 210 -5.34 -13.61 1.12
CA ASN A 210 -5.75 -14.86 1.77
C ASN A 210 -6.97 -15.43 1.04
N PRO A 211 -6.84 -16.57 0.32
CA PRO A 211 -7.97 -17.19 -0.39
C PRO A 211 -9.10 -17.62 0.54
N GLU A 212 -8.79 -17.92 1.80
CA GLU A 212 -9.79 -18.35 2.80
C GLU A 212 -10.73 -17.21 3.24
N SER A 213 -10.31 -15.97 3.02
CA SER A 213 -11.16 -14.79 3.30
C SER A 213 -12.26 -14.57 2.26
N ILE A 214 -12.25 -15.33 1.16
CA ILE A 214 -13.25 -15.23 0.10
C ILE A 214 -14.42 -16.13 0.48
N LEU A 215 -15.58 -15.51 0.68
CA LEU A 215 -16.77 -16.18 1.13
C LEU A 215 -17.78 -16.31 -0.03
N ASP A 216 -18.50 -17.44 -0.08
CA ASP A 216 -19.64 -17.62 -0.96
C ASP A 216 -20.88 -16.86 -0.43
N HIS A 217 -22.01 -17.00 -1.15
CA HIS A 217 -23.28 -16.36 -0.78
C HIS A 217 -23.86 -16.89 0.56
N THR A 218 -23.34 -18.02 1.07
CA THR A 218 -23.73 -18.58 2.37
C THR A 218 -22.78 -18.18 3.51
N GLY A 219 -21.72 -17.41 3.21
CA GLY A 219 -20.70 -17.00 4.18
C GLY A 219 -19.64 -18.06 4.43
N LYS A 220 -19.57 -19.12 3.62
CA LYS A 220 -18.52 -20.15 3.73
C LYS A 220 -17.33 -19.80 2.84
N ALA A 221 -16.12 -20.17 3.29
CA ALA A 221 -14.92 -20.00 2.49
C ALA A 221 -15.02 -20.71 1.13
N ASN A 222 -14.71 -19.99 0.06
CA ASN A 222 -14.81 -20.48 -1.32
C ASN A 222 -13.52 -20.15 -2.10
N ALA A 223 -12.41 -20.69 -1.66
CA ALA A 223 -11.11 -20.49 -2.32
C ALA A 223 -11.11 -21.02 -3.77
N ASN A 224 -11.89 -22.07 -4.07
CA ASN A 224 -11.99 -22.64 -5.40
C ASN A 224 -12.50 -21.63 -6.43
N TYR A 225 -13.36 -20.70 -6.02
CA TYR A 225 -13.86 -19.64 -6.89
C TYR A 225 -12.74 -18.82 -7.54
N ILE A 226 -11.67 -18.56 -6.79
CA ILE A 226 -10.50 -17.87 -7.32
C ILE A 226 -9.55 -18.83 -8.04
N ALA A 227 -9.41 -20.06 -7.51
CA ALA A 227 -8.57 -21.08 -8.14
C ALA A 227 -9.04 -21.41 -9.56
N ASP A 228 -10.37 -21.36 -9.80
CA ASP A 228 -10.99 -21.69 -11.09
C ASP A 228 -11.10 -20.50 -12.05
N LEU A 229 -10.77 -19.29 -11.61
CA LEU A 229 -10.80 -18.09 -12.46
C LEU A 229 -10.01 -18.30 -13.75
N PRO A 230 -10.63 -18.17 -14.95
CA PRO A 230 -9.93 -18.41 -16.21
C PRO A 230 -8.94 -17.28 -16.54
N LEU A 231 -8.03 -17.58 -17.48
CA LEU A 231 -7.06 -16.58 -17.95
C LEU A 231 -7.78 -15.37 -18.55
N PHE A 232 -7.31 -14.17 -18.20
CA PHE A 232 -7.86 -12.87 -18.63
C PHE A 232 -9.34 -12.67 -18.29
N HIS A 233 -9.80 -13.34 -17.24
CA HIS A 233 -11.11 -13.11 -16.67
C HIS A 233 -10.98 -12.38 -15.33
N ARG A 234 -12.02 -11.66 -14.98
CA ARG A 234 -12.21 -11.10 -13.65
C ARG A 234 -13.40 -11.70 -12.92
N THR A 235 -13.41 -11.66 -11.62
CA THR A 235 -14.62 -11.92 -10.85
C THR A 235 -15.59 -10.74 -10.96
N PRO A 236 -16.89 -10.93 -10.71
CA PRO A 236 -17.76 -9.83 -10.33
C PRO A 236 -17.18 -9.02 -9.18
N VAL A 237 -17.51 -7.74 -9.12
CA VAL A 237 -17.04 -6.89 -8.03
C VAL A 237 -17.86 -7.17 -6.77
N ALA A 238 -17.16 -7.54 -5.70
CA ALA A 238 -17.75 -7.67 -4.39
C ALA A 238 -17.69 -6.33 -3.66
N ARG A 239 -18.77 -5.95 -3.01
CA ARG A 239 -18.79 -4.82 -2.08
C ARG A 239 -18.24 -5.27 -0.75
N TYR A 240 -17.23 -4.61 -0.28
CA TYR A 240 -16.59 -4.88 0.99
C TYR A 240 -16.71 -3.67 1.92
N GLU A 241 -17.16 -3.94 3.15
CA GLU A 241 -17.27 -2.95 4.21
C GLU A 241 -16.42 -3.40 5.39
N ASN A 242 -15.45 -2.61 5.79
CA ASN A 242 -14.72 -2.88 7.01
C ASN A 242 -15.22 -2.01 8.15
N ALA A 243 -16.22 -2.52 8.89
CA ALA A 243 -16.82 -1.83 10.02
C ALA A 243 -15.80 -1.46 11.14
N SER A 244 -14.65 -2.13 11.17
CA SER A 244 -13.63 -1.90 12.20
C SER A 244 -12.76 -0.67 11.95
N TYR A 245 -12.73 -0.15 10.73
CA TYR A 245 -11.74 0.84 10.36
C TYR A 245 -12.27 2.23 10.09
N LEU A 246 -13.31 2.37 9.32
CA LEU A 246 -13.73 3.69 8.90
C LEU A 246 -15.26 3.74 8.63
N GLY A 247 -16.06 3.05 9.39
CA GLY A 247 -17.52 3.09 9.45
C GLY A 247 -18.33 3.33 8.17
N ASP A 248 -17.80 4.07 7.20
CA ASP A 248 -18.51 4.52 6.02
C ASP A 248 -17.70 4.45 4.71
N VAL A 249 -16.48 3.87 4.72
CA VAL A 249 -15.74 3.62 3.48
C VAL A 249 -16.05 2.22 2.98
N LYS A 250 -16.61 2.15 1.77
CA LYS A 250 -16.89 0.92 1.06
C LYS A 250 -15.88 0.75 -0.06
N PHE A 251 -15.54 -0.48 -0.32
CA PHE A 251 -14.60 -0.86 -1.37
C PHE A 251 -15.29 -1.75 -2.38
N GLY A 252 -15.03 -1.52 -3.66
CA GLY A 252 -15.20 -2.53 -4.68
C GLY A 252 -13.95 -3.40 -4.71
N VAL A 253 -14.12 -4.72 -4.62
CA VAL A 253 -13.03 -5.70 -4.61
C VAL A 253 -13.28 -6.75 -5.67
N TRP A 254 -12.29 -7.00 -6.52
CA TRP A 254 -12.36 -8.05 -7.52
C TRP A 254 -11.00 -8.69 -7.75
N TYR A 255 -10.99 -9.81 -8.44
CA TYR A 255 -9.79 -10.59 -8.74
C TYR A 255 -9.64 -10.77 -10.24
N ILE A 256 -8.42 -10.74 -10.74
CA ILE A 256 -8.11 -10.89 -12.16
C ILE A 256 -7.02 -11.95 -12.31
N ARG A 257 -7.22 -12.92 -13.21
CA ARG A 257 -6.14 -13.82 -13.61
C ARG A 257 -5.38 -13.24 -14.78
N ILE A 258 -4.15 -12.83 -14.52
CA ILE A 258 -3.25 -12.22 -15.50
C ILE A 258 -2.26 -13.20 -16.10
N ARG A 259 -2.11 -14.41 -15.53
CA ARG A 259 -1.16 -15.44 -15.95
C ARG A 259 -1.84 -16.80 -16.06
N ASP A 260 -1.51 -17.54 -17.14
CA ASP A 260 -2.01 -18.90 -17.33
C ASP A 260 -1.48 -19.85 -16.25
N LYS A 261 -2.37 -20.69 -15.72
CA LYS A 261 -2.08 -21.70 -14.68
C LYS A 261 -0.91 -22.63 -15.07
N LYS A 262 -0.73 -22.92 -16.35
CA LYS A 262 0.35 -23.79 -16.82
C LYS A 262 1.76 -23.26 -16.52
N TYR A 263 1.89 -21.94 -16.25
CA TYR A 263 3.15 -21.30 -15.90
C TYR A 263 3.30 -21.04 -14.40
N THR A 264 2.35 -21.50 -13.57
CA THR A 264 2.28 -21.20 -12.14
C THR A 264 2.41 -22.45 -11.31
N ARG A 265 2.77 -22.28 -10.01
CA ARG A 265 2.97 -23.41 -9.09
C ARG A 265 1.73 -23.74 -8.28
N THR A 266 0.95 -22.72 -7.96
CA THR A 266 -0.30 -22.85 -7.20
C THR A 266 -1.46 -22.29 -8.01
N PRO A 267 -2.71 -22.71 -7.75
CA PRO A 267 -3.87 -22.21 -8.49
C PRO A 267 -4.15 -20.72 -8.23
N PHE A 268 -3.52 -20.11 -7.23
CA PHE A 268 -3.66 -18.69 -6.88
C PHE A 268 -2.57 -17.82 -7.49
N ASP A 269 -1.45 -18.40 -7.91
CA ASP A 269 -0.42 -17.66 -8.62
C ASP A 269 -0.97 -17.13 -9.95
N GLY A 270 -0.55 -15.93 -10.33
CA GLY A 270 -1.06 -15.27 -11.52
C GLY A 270 -2.43 -14.60 -11.34
N VAL A 271 -2.96 -14.59 -10.11
CA VAL A 271 -4.16 -13.82 -9.74
C VAL A 271 -3.75 -12.63 -8.90
N ILE A 272 -4.30 -11.47 -9.23
CA ILE A 272 -4.15 -10.23 -8.45
C ILE A 272 -5.50 -9.84 -7.85
N LYS A 273 -5.47 -9.27 -6.64
CA LYS A 273 -6.62 -8.64 -5.98
C LYS A 273 -6.59 -7.16 -6.30
N VAL A 274 -7.69 -6.62 -6.75
CA VAL A 274 -7.86 -5.19 -7.07
C VAL A 274 -8.90 -4.57 -6.17
N GLU A 275 -8.62 -3.37 -5.71
CA GLU A 275 -9.48 -2.59 -4.81
C GLU A 275 -9.66 -1.17 -5.34
N LYS A 276 -10.87 -0.66 -5.24
CA LYS A 276 -11.21 0.76 -5.48
C LYS A 276 -12.15 1.24 -4.39
N ILE A 277 -11.92 2.42 -3.86
CA ILE A 277 -12.85 3.06 -2.92
C ILE A 277 -14.11 3.49 -3.68
N MET A 278 -15.27 3.14 -3.15
CA MET A 278 -16.56 3.54 -3.69
C MET A 278 -16.89 4.98 -3.26
N MET A 279 -17.22 5.82 -4.23
CA MET A 279 -17.70 7.16 -3.96
C MET A 279 -19.13 7.12 -3.41
N ASP A 280 -19.62 8.24 -2.90
CA ASP A 280 -20.94 8.27 -2.25
C ASP A 280 -22.07 7.93 -3.23
N GLU A 281 -21.96 8.38 -4.47
CA GLU A 281 -22.89 8.05 -5.56
C GLU A 281 -22.84 6.56 -6.00
N GLU A 282 -21.71 5.90 -5.80
CA GLU A 282 -21.52 4.49 -6.14
C GLU A 282 -21.99 3.52 -5.03
N LYS A 283 -22.32 4.04 -3.85
CA LYS A 283 -22.71 3.20 -2.70
C LYS A 283 -23.99 2.39 -2.95
N ASP A 284 -24.91 2.93 -3.71
CA ASP A 284 -26.20 2.28 -4.00
C ASP A 284 -26.20 1.59 -5.37
N THR A 285 -25.53 2.16 -6.35
CA THR A 285 -25.52 1.66 -7.74
C THR A 285 -24.36 0.70 -8.04
N GLY A 286 -23.28 0.76 -7.27
CA GLY A 286 -22.01 0.11 -7.58
C GLY A 286 -21.13 0.99 -8.47
N ILE A 287 -19.87 0.57 -8.62
CA ILE A 287 -18.90 1.18 -9.54
C ILE A 287 -19.32 0.82 -10.97
N ASP A 288 -19.11 1.73 -11.91
CA ASP A 288 -19.42 1.47 -13.33
C ASP A 288 -18.64 0.25 -13.85
N SER A 289 -19.38 -0.72 -14.38
CA SER A 289 -18.79 -1.98 -14.90
C SER A 289 -17.87 -1.74 -16.10
N GLU A 290 -18.14 -0.73 -16.95
CA GLU A 290 -17.24 -0.36 -18.05
C GLU A 290 -15.91 0.19 -17.54
N GLU A 291 -15.94 1.01 -16.49
CA GLU A 291 -14.73 1.50 -15.82
C GLU A 291 -13.89 0.34 -15.25
N ILE A 292 -14.54 -0.62 -14.61
CA ILE A 292 -13.87 -1.80 -14.03
C ILE A 292 -13.24 -2.67 -15.12
N ASP A 293 -13.95 -2.88 -16.23
CA ASP A 293 -13.44 -3.65 -17.37
C ASP A 293 -12.22 -2.97 -18.01
N LEU A 294 -12.27 -1.64 -18.17
CA LEU A 294 -11.15 -0.86 -18.70
C LEU A 294 -9.92 -0.91 -17.78
N ILE A 295 -10.11 -0.73 -16.47
CA ILE A 295 -9.03 -0.86 -15.48
C ILE A 295 -8.45 -2.27 -15.53
N SER A 296 -9.31 -3.29 -15.52
CA SER A 296 -8.90 -4.70 -15.49
C SER A 296 -8.15 -5.12 -16.76
N ALA A 297 -8.63 -4.70 -17.92
CA ALA A 297 -7.97 -4.93 -19.21
C ALA A 297 -6.59 -4.22 -19.27
N THR A 298 -6.49 -3.01 -18.72
CA THR A 298 -5.22 -2.30 -18.59
C THR A 298 -4.26 -3.09 -17.71
N LEU A 299 -4.70 -3.59 -16.54
CA LEU A 299 -3.87 -4.39 -15.63
C LEU A 299 -3.38 -5.70 -16.28
N ILE A 300 -4.20 -6.36 -17.07
CA ILE A 300 -3.80 -7.54 -17.84
C ILE A 300 -2.63 -7.21 -18.78
N ASN A 301 -2.66 -6.06 -19.45
CA ASN A 301 -1.62 -5.63 -20.36
C ASN A 301 -0.34 -5.15 -19.65
N GLU A 302 -0.42 -4.80 -18.37
CA GLU A 302 0.72 -4.40 -17.53
C GLU A 302 1.48 -5.58 -16.91
N ARG A 303 1.01 -6.80 -17.09
CA ARG A 303 1.70 -7.98 -16.53
C ARG A 303 3.14 -8.06 -17.02
N THR A 304 4.02 -8.52 -16.15
CA THR A 304 5.42 -8.77 -16.48
C THR A 304 5.51 -9.75 -17.66
N PRO A 305 6.24 -9.41 -18.75
CA PRO A 305 6.26 -10.25 -19.95
C PRO A 305 6.97 -11.59 -19.71
N THR A 306 8.03 -11.61 -18.92
CA THR A 306 8.86 -12.79 -18.64
C THR A 306 9.18 -12.92 -17.16
N CYS A 307 9.45 -14.15 -16.71
CA CYS A 307 9.99 -14.40 -15.39
C CYS A 307 11.44 -13.90 -15.32
N TYR A 308 11.76 -13.12 -14.29
CA TYR A 308 13.13 -12.71 -13.99
C TYR A 308 13.33 -12.57 -12.48
N GLY A 309 14.58 -12.75 -12.05
CA GLY A 309 14.91 -12.71 -10.63
C GLY A 309 14.48 -13.96 -9.87
N THR A 310 14.60 -13.89 -8.56
CA THR A 310 14.31 -14.98 -7.61
C THR A 310 12.96 -14.83 -6.91
N ASP A 311 12.21 -13.75 -7.15
CA ASP A 311 10.91 -13.53 -6.50
C ASP A 311 9.88 -14.55 -7.00
N LYS A 312 9.41 -15.39 -6.09
CA LYS A 312 8.41 -16.42 -6.37
C LYS A 312 7.05 -15.85 -6.81
N ARG A 313 6.80 -14.56 -6.57
CA ARG A 313 5.56 -13.86 -6.93
C ARG A 313 5.61 -13.26 -8.34
N TRP A 314 6.61 -13.56 -9.16
CA TRP A 314 6.76 -13.01 -10.51
C TRP A 314 5.48 -13.10 -11.36
N ALA A 315 4.71 -14.18 -11.19
CA ALA A 315 3.45 -14.40 -11.91
C ALA A 315 2.38 -13.33 -11.62
N ASN A 316 2.46 -12.69 -10.47
CA ASN A 316 1.55 -11.65 -10.00
C ASN A 316 2.14 -10.25 -10.19
N HIS A 317 3.35 -10.12 -10.75
CA HIS A 317 3.99 -8.83 -10.93
C HIS A 317 3.41 -8.07 -12.12
N LEU A 318 3.20 -6.78 -11.90
CA LEU A 318 2.95 -5.78 -12.93
C LEU A 318 4.25 -5.04 -13.21
N TYR A 319 4.66 -4.95 -14.47
CA TYR A 319 5.97 -4.42 -14.84
C TYR A 319 6.21 -2.97 -14.40
N PRO A 320 5.26 -2.03 -14.55
CA PRO A 320 5.44 -0.66 -14.05
C PRO A 320 5.59 -0.58 -12.53
N VAL A 321 4.91 -1.44 -11.77
CA VAL A 321 5.04 -1.52 -10.31
C VAL A 321 6.43 -2.00 -9.94
N PHE A 322 6.92 -3.04 -10.60
CA PHE A 322 8.28 -3.53 -10.41
C PHE A 322 9.34 -2.45 -10.69
N LEU A 323 9.18 -1.67 -11.75
CA LEU A 323 10.09 -0.57 -12.05
C LEU A 323 10.05 0.53 -10.99
N THR A 324 8.86 0.85 -10.45
CA THR A 324 8.69 1.83 -9.38
C THR A 324 9.34 1.32 -8.09
N GLU A 325 9.11 0.07 -7.70
CA GLU A 325 9.74 -0.58 -6.55
C GLU A 325 11.28 -0.56 -6.67
N SER A 326 11.80 -0.91 -7.84
CA SER A 326 13.23 -0.90 -8.13
C SER A 326 13.83 0.50 -8.01
N TYR A 327 13.12 1.51 -8.51
CA TYR A 327 13.52 2.91 -8.36
C TYR A 327 13.58 3.32 -6.88
N VAL A 328 12.53 3.05 -6.09
CA VAL A 328 12.50 3.39 -4.66
C VAL A 328 13.66 2.76 -3.92
N LYS A 329 13.90 1.46 -4.14
CA LYS A 329 15.00 0.72 -3.50
C LYS A 329 16.39 1.23 -3.91
N SER A 330 16.56 1.71 -5.13
CA SER A 330 17.82 2.28 -5.60
C SER A 330 18.21 3.60 -4.93
N GLN A 331 17.25 4.26 -4.27
CA GLN A 331 17.45 5.55 -3.60
C GLN A 331 17.85 5.42 -2.14
N TYR A 332 17.92 4.20 -1.59
CA TYR A 332 18.34 3.99 -0.23
C TYR A 332 19.84 4.25 -0.04
N MET A 333 20.18 4.77 1.13
CA MET A 333 21.53 4.75 1.65
C MET A 333 21.96 3.29 1.87
N SER A 334 23.21 2.95 1.61
CA SER A 334 23.72 1.60 1.91
C SER A 334 23.51 1.27 3.39
N THR A 335 23.34 -0.01 3.70
CA THR A 335 23.18 -0.47 5.09
C THR A 335 24.36 -0.05 5.96
N GLU A 336 25.58 -0.18 5.45
CA GLU A 336 26.79 0.22 6.16
C GLU A 336 26.79 1.72 6.50
N MET A 337 26.54 2.56 5.49
CA MET A 337 26.46 4.01 5.70
C MET A 337 25.37 4.40 6.68
N PHE A 338 24.21 3.73 6.62
CA PHE A 338 23.10 4.00 7.52
C PHE A 338 23.42 3.60 8.95
N LEU A 339 24.01 2.41 9.16
CA LEU A 339 24.39 1.94 10.50
C LEU A 339 25.53 2.72 11.12
N HIS A 340 26.37 3.38 10.33
CA HIS A 340 27.42 4.30 10.85
C HIS A 340 26.87 5.60 11.46
N LEU A 341 25.58 5.86 11.36
CA LEU A 341 24.95 7.02 12.03
C LEU A 341 24.71 6.78 13.52
N PHE A 342 24.86 5.55 13.98
CA PHE A 342 24.60 5.07 15.35
C PHE A 342 25.83 4.43 15.95
#